data_d0deced7c369e75c9ec91f51aefa09ed
#
_entry.id   d0deced7c369e75c9ec91f51aefa09ed
#
_cell.length_a   1.000
_cell.length_b   1.000
_cell.length_c   1.000
_cell.angle_alpha   90.00
_cell.angle_beta   90.00
_cell.angle_gamma   90.00
#
_symmetry.space_group_name_H-M   'P 1'
#
loop_
_entity.id
_entity.type
_entity.pdbx_description
1 polymer ?
#
loop_
_entity_poly.entity_id
_entity_poly.type
_entity_poly.pdbx_seq_one_letter_code
_entity_poly.pdbx_strand_id
1 'polypeptide(L)'
;MKVFITGGLGQIGSHIAELFLERGDKVHVIDNLATGRIEHLSKHENLEITIDTISNKKLVNELFKNFQPDIVIHTAASYKDPNDWYNDTLTNCVGGGNIISASIKYKINRFIYFQTSLCYGLKPIEQPITLNHPILPATTSYSITKTANENFLQISGLDYVTFRLANVIGPR
;
A
#
# COMPACT_ATOMS: atom_id res chain seq x y z
N MET A 1 -2.81 10.58 16.10
CA MET A 1 -3.61 9.55 15.39
C MET A 1 -2.88 8.22 15.43
N LYS A 2 -3.56 7.13 15.05
CA LYS A 2 -2.97 5.81 14.84
C LYS A 2 -2.90 5.51 13.35
N VAL A 3 -1.71 5.37 12.80
CA VAL A 3 -1.47 5.20 11.37
C VAL A 3 -0.88 3.82 11.11
N PHE A 4 -1.55 3.02 10.29
CA PHE A 4 -1.07 1.69 9.89
C PHE A 4 -0.51 1.77 8.47
N ILE A 5 0.77 1.39 8.31
CA ILE A 5 1.49 1.51 7.03
C ILE A 5 1.94 0.13 6.58
N THR A 6 1.49 -0.32 5.42
CA THR A 6 2.00 -1.53 4.79
C THR A 6 3.15 -1.19 3.85
N GLY A 7 4.19 -2.03 3.80
CA GLY A 7 5.41 -1.71 3.06
C GLY A 7 6.18 -0.53 3.65
N GLY A 8 6.03 -0.33 4.97
CA GLY A 8 6.56 0.86 5.64
C GLY A 8 8.07 0.88 5.84
N LEU A 9 8.77 -0.18 5.48
CA LEU A 9 10.24 -0.23 5.44
C LEU A 9 10.80 -0.06 4.02
N GLY A 10 9.91 0.10 3.01
CA GLY A 10 10.27 0.47 1.65
C GLY A 10 10.55 1.96 1.50
N GLN A 11 10.97 2.36 0.29
CA GLN A 11 11.31 3.75 -0.04
C GLN A 11 10.20 4.75 0.33
N ILE A 12 8.99 4.55 -0.16
CA ILE A 12 7.88 5.49 0.08
C ILE A 12 7.37 5.37 1.51
N GLY A 13 7.12 4.14 1.97
CA GLY A 13 6.50 3.88 3.26
C GLY A 13 7.31 4.39 4.43
N SER A 14 8.65 4.28 4.38
CA SER A 14 9.53 4.73 5.46
C SER A 14 9.56 6.26 5.60
N HIS A 15 9.58 6.99 4.49
CA HIS A 15 9.49 8.47 4.55
C HIS A 15 8.15 8.93 5.13
N ILE A 16 7.06 8.26 4.74
CA ILE A 16 5.73 8.57 5.29
C ILE A 16 5.68 8.24 6.79
N ALA A 17 6.24 7.10 7.21
CA ALA A 17 6.29 6.71 8.61
C ALA A 17 7.02 7.77 9.46
N GLU A 18 8.19 8.25 8.99
CA GLU A 18 8.94 9.31 9.67
C GLU A 18 8.12 10.59 9.84
N LEU A 19 7.45 11.06 8.78
CA LEU A 19 6.61 12.27 8.85
C LEU A 19 5.51 12.17 9.91
N PHE A 20 4.87 10.99 10.05
CA PHE A 20 3.86 10.77 11.07
C PHE A 20 4.46 10.67 12.48
N LEU A 21 5.62 10.03 12.61
CA LEU A 21 6.35 9.96 13.89
C LEU A 21 6.82 11.34 14.36
N GLU A 22 7.39 12.15 13.48
CA GLU A 22 7.78 13.55 13.76
C GLU A 22 6.60 14.40 14.21
N ARG A 23 5.40 14.11 13.70
CA ARG A 23 4.16 14.77 14.12
C ARG A 23 3.65 14.28 15.49
N GLY A 24 4.24 13.23 16.07
CA GLY A 24 3.82 12.63 17.34
C GLY A 24 2.70 11.60 17.22
N ASP A 25 2.41 11.11 16.02
CA ASP A 25 1.42 10.05 15.81
C ASP A 25 1.98 8.67 16.22
N LYS A 26 1.08 7.73 16.53
CA LYS A 26 1.44 6.32 16.69
C LYS A 26 1.43 5.63 15.33
N VAL A 27 2.51 4.99 14.98
CA VAL A 27 2.70 4.33 13.68
C VAL A 27 2.94 2.84 13.88
N HIS A 28 2.17 2.01 13.17
CA HIS A 28 2.43 0.58 13.06
C HIS A 28 2.76 0.23 11.61
N VAL A 29 3.94 -0.33 11.41
CA VAL A 29 4.45 -0.75 10.10
C VAL A 29 4.36 -2.27 9.98
N ILE A 30 3.87 -2.77 8.83
CA ILE A 30 4.05 -4.16 8.42
C ILE A 30 4.84 -4.21 7.11
N ASP A 31 5.89 -5.05 7.07
CA ASP A 31 6.77 -5.23 5.91
C ASP A 31 7.35 -6.65 5.91
N ASN A 32 7.51 -7.27 4.75
CA ASN A 32 8.08 -8.61 4.61
C ASN A 32 9.58 -8.60 4.26
N LEU A 33 10.19 -7.42 4.19
CA LEU A 33 11.60 -7.20 3.83
C LEU A 33 11.98 -7.69 2.42
N ALA A 34 11.03 -7.90 1.52
CA ALA A 34 11.34 -8.28 0.13
C ALA A 34 12.16 -7.20 -0.59
N THR A 35 11.92 -5.93 -0.27
CA THR A 35 12.67 -4.76 -0.77
C THR A 35 12.97 -3.75 0.34
N GLY A 36 12.18 -3.74 1.40
CA GLY A 36 12.34 -2.88 2.56
C GLY A 36 13.55 -3.28 3.41
N ARG A 37 14.04 -2.35 4.22
CA ARG A 37 15.15 -2.55 5.16
C ARG A 37 14.79 -1.97 6.52
N ILE A 38 15.11 -2.68 7.58
CA ILE A 38 14.82 -2.24 8.97
C ILE A 38 15.52 -0.91 9.27
N GLU A 39 16.71 -0.71 8.70
CA GLU A 39 17.53 0.49 8.90
C GLU A 39 16.90 1.77 8.33
N HIS A 40 15.85 1.66 7.51
CA HIS A 40 15.13 2.83 6.99
C HIS A 40 14.35 3.57 8.06
N LEU A 41 14.04 2.95 9.20
CA LEU A 41 13.38 3.60 10.32
C LEU A 41 14.20 3.45 11.59
N SER A 42 14.48 4.57 12.26
CA SER A 42 15.10 4.59 13.57
C SER A 42 14.10 4.13 14.64
N LYS A 43 14.62 3.59 15.76
CA LYS A 43 13.77 3.28 16.92
C LYS A 43 13.06 4.54 17.42
N HIS A 44 11.77 4.42 17.67
CA HIS A 44 10.94 5.51 18.17
C HIS A 44 9.87 4.94 19.11
N GLU A 45 9.54 5.65 20.19
CA GLU A 45 8.57 5.19 21.21
C GLU A 45 7.15 4.97 20.64
N ASN A 46 6.79 5.71 19.58
CA ASN A 46 5.50 5.62 18.91
C ASN A 46 5.52 4.71 17.68
N LEU A 47 6.60 3.95 17.45
CA LEU A 47 6.75 3.05 16.29
C LEU A 47 6.66 1.59 16.71
N GLU A 48 5.75 0.87 16.10
CA GLU A 48 5.69 -0.58 16.13
C GLU A 48 6.00 -1.15 14.74
N ILE A 49 6.81 -2.19 14.67
CA ILE A 49 7.18 -2.86 13.41
C ILE A 49 6.82 -4.34 13.51
N THR A 50 6.06 -4.82 12.53
CA THR A 50 5.79 -6.24 12.32
C THR A 50 6.47 -6.70 11.04
N ILE A 51 7.31 -7.73 11.14
CA ILE A 51 7.95 -8.35 9.97
C ILE A 51 7.13 -9.57 9.55
N ASP A 52 6.27 -9.38 8.57
CA ASP A 52 5.43 -10.44 7.98
C ASP A 52 4.77 -9.92 6.70
N THR A 53 4.09 -10.81 5.98
CA THR A 53 3.37 -10.48 4.75
C THR A 53 1.92 -10.06 5.00
N ILE A 54 1.44 -9.09 4.25
CA ILE A 54 0.01 -8.69 4.26
C ILE A 54 -0.92 -9.77 3.71
N SER A 55 -0.41 -10.81 3.04
CA SER A 55 -1.21 -11.97 2.61
C SER A 55 -1.60 -12.89 3.78
N ASN A 56 -0.96 -12.74 4.96
CA ASN A 56 -1.35 -13.42 6.19
C ASN A 56 -2.61 -12.78 6.81
N LYS A 57 -3.78 -13.23 6.34
CA LYS A 57 -5.09 -12.68 6.75
C LYS A 57 -5.32 -12.69 8.25
N LYS A 58 -4.87 -13.78 8.92
CA LYS A 58 -5.06 -13.92 10.38
C LYS A 58 -4.27 -12.84 11.11
N LEU A 59 -3.00 -12.70 10.79
CA LEU A 59 -2.13 -11.68 11.39
C LEU A 59 -2.66 -10.25 11.11
N VAL A 60 -3.03 -9.94 9.88
CA VAL A 60 -3.61 -8.62 9.54
C VAL A 60 -4.81 -8.31 10.42
N ASN A 61 -5.73 -9.27 10.62
CA ASN A 61 -6.88 -9.07 11.51
C ASN A 61 -6.47 -8.87 12.97
N GLU A 62 -5.46 -9.59 13.48
CA GLU A 62 -4.94 -9.44 14.83
C GLU A 62 -4.29 -8.06 15.04
N LEU A 63 -3.48 -7.59 14.08
CA LEU A 63 -2.86 -6.27 14.11
C LEU A 63 -3.90 -5.15 14.14
N PHE A 64 -4.89 -5.20 13.25
CA PHE A 64 -5.98 -4.21 13.23
C PHE A 64 -6.80 -4.22 14.50
N LYS A 65 -7.10 -5.40 15.05
CA LYS A 65 -7.83 -5.54 16.33
C LYS A 65 -7.08 -4.87 17.47
N ASN A 66 -5.78 -5.06 17.55
CA ASN A 66 -4.95 -4.58 18.67
C ASN A 66 -4.60 -3.11 18.51
N PHE A 67 -4.20 -2.71 17.32
CA PHE A 67 -3.75 -1.34 17.04
C PHE A 67 -4.92 -0.36 16.85
N GLN A 68 -6.05 -0.78 16.26
CA GLN A 68 -7.21 0.06 15.97
C GLN A 68 -6.80 1.31 15.18
N PRO A 69 -6.33 1.18 13.94
CA PRO A 69 -5.86 2.32 13.15
C PRO A 69 -6.97 3.32 12.82
N ASP A 70 -6.64 4.61 12.83
CA ASP A 70 -7.49 5.68 12.29
C ASP A 70 -7.33 5.78 10.78
N ILE A 71 -6.08 5.62 10.29
CA ILE A 71 -5.70 5.76 8.88
C ILE A 71 -4.87 4.54 8.46
N VAL A 72 -5.13 4.06 7.25
CA VAL A 72 -4.30 3.05 6.58
C VAL A 72 -3.62 3.67 5.38
N ILE A 73 -2.30 3.45 5.28
CA ILE A 73 -1.47 3.86 4.14
C ILE A 73 -0.90 2.59 3.51
N HIS A 74 -1.38 2.28 2.31
CA HIS A 74 -1.06 1.04 1.64
C HIS A 74 -0.02 1.24 0.54
N THR A 75 1.28 1.04 0.90
CA THR A 75 2.41 1.15 -0.02
C THR A 75 3.02 -0.20 -0.38
N ALA A 76 2.68 -1.28 0.34
CA ALA A 76 3.17 -2.63 0.02
C ALA A 76 2.79 -3.05 -1.38
N ALA A 77 3.75 -3.59 -2.12
CA ALA A 77 3.54 -4.14 -3.45
C ALA A 77 4.62 -5.15 -3.83
N SER A 78 4.27 -6.15 -4.64
CA SER A 78 5.21 -6.96 -5.42
C SER A 78 5.30 -6.34 -6.83
N TYR A 79 6.51 -6.15 -7.36
CA TYR A 79 6.73 -5.47 -8.65
C TYR A 79 8.07 -5.79 -9.34
N LYS A 80 8.96 -6.56 -8.68
CA LYS A 80 10.35 -6.74 -9.13
C LYS A 80 10.49 -7.59 -10.40
N ASP A 81 9.70 -8.65 -10.49
CA ASP A 81 9.76 -9.58 -11.61
C ASP A 81 8.44 -9.54 -12.38
N PRO A 82 8.42 -9.04 -13.62
CA PRO A 82 7.20 -8.94 -14.41
C PRO A 82 6.59 -10.31 -14.77
N ASN A 83 7.32 -11.40 -14.55
CA ASN A 83 6.86 -12.77 -14.79
C ASN A 83 6.41 -13.49 -13.52
N ASP A 84 6.61 -12.90 -12.35
CA ASP A 84 6.18 -13.46 -11.06
C ASP A 84 4.71 -13.15 -10.75
N TRP A 85 3.84 -13.68 -11.58
CA TRP A 85 2.40 -13.46 -11.45
C TRP A 85 1.83 -13.97 -10.13
N TYR A 86 2.45 -15.02 -9.57
CA TYR A 86 2.03 -15.58 -8.29
C TYR A 86 2.23 -14.58 -7.14
N ASN A 87 3.44 -14.05 -6.97
CA ASN A 87 3.73 -13.09 -5.90
C ASN A 87 3.03 -11.76 -6.12
N ASP A 88 2.88 -11.29 -7.36
CA ASP A 88 2.09 -10.11 -7.68
C ASP A 88 0.62 -10.31 -7.26
N THR A 89 0.02 -11.46 -7.58
CA THR A 89 -1.35 -11.77 -7.17
C THR A 89 -1.45 -11.92 -5.66
N LEU A 90 -0.53 -12.66 -5.04
CA LEU A 90 -0.55 -12.92 -3.60
C LEU A 90 -0.39 -11.64 -2.78
N THR A 91 0.54 -10.77 -3.15
CA THR A 91 0.80 -9.51 -2.44
C THR A 91 -0.22 -8.44 -2.81
N ASN A 92 -0.38 -8.13 -4.10
CA ASN A 92 -1.16 -7.00 -4.52
C ASN A 92 -2.67 -7.26 -4.44
N CYS A 93 -3.17 -8.47 -4.83
CA CYS A 93 -4.60 -8.76 -4.76
C CYS A 93 -5.00 -9.36 -3.41
N VAL A 94 -4.42 -10.48 -3.01
CA VAL A 94 -4.82 -11.17 -1.76
C VAL A 94 -4.44 -10.33 -0.55
N GLY A 95 -3.20 -9.85 -0.49
CA GLY A 95 -2.71 -8.99 0.59
C GLY A 95 -3.48 -7.67 0.66
N GLY A 96 -3.63 -6.99 -0.47
CA GLY A 96 -4.41 -5.75 -0.55
C GLY A 96 -5.87 -5.96 -0.13
N GLY A 97 -6.51 -7.05 -0.61
CA GLY A 97 -7.86 -7.43 -0.20
C GLY A 97 -7.99 -7.69 1.31
N ASN A 98 -6.97 -8.29 1.94
CA ASN A 98 -6.94 -8.47 3.40
C ASN A 98 -6.92 -7.12 4.14
N ILE A 99 -6.09 -6.18 3.69
CA ILE A 99 -5.99 -4.83 4.27
C ILE A 99 -7.31 -4.07 4.10
N ILE A 100 -7.91 -4.09 2.91
CA ILE A 100 -9.21 -3.44 2.65
C ILE A 100 -10.30 -4.07 3.55
N SER A 101 -10.38 -5.39 3.61
CA SER A 101 -11.38 -6.10 4.43
C SER A 101 -11.22 -5.79 5.92
N ALA A 102 -9.99 -5.73 6.43
CA ALA A 102 -9.72 -5.32 7.80
C ALA A 102 -10.10 -3.85 8.03
N SER A 103 -9.80 -2.98 7.08
CA SER A 103 -10.17 -1.55 7.14
C SER A 103 -11.68 -1.34 7.25
N ILE A 104 -12.47 -2.07 6.47
CA ILE A 104 -13.95 -2.06 6.58
C ILE A 104 -14.39 -2.55 7.96
N LYS A 105 -13.88 -3.72 8.37
CA LYS A 105 -14.28 -4.37 9.62
C LYS A 105 -14.01 -3.50 10.85
N TYR A 106 -12.87 -2.82 10.88
CA TYR A 106 -12.43 -1.99 12.00
C TYR A 106 -12.75 -0.50 11.82
N LYS A 107 -13.51 -0.14 10.76
CA LYS A 107 -14.09 1.19 10.53
C LYS A 107 -13.07 2.32 10.57
N ILE A 108 -11.97 2.17 9.82
CA ILE A 108 -10.97 3.24 9.71
C ILE A 108 -11.57 4.52 9.11
N ASN A 109 -10.97 5.67 9.40
CA ASN A 109 -11.46 6.97 8.91
C ASN A 109 -11.05 7.26 7.47
N ARG A 110 -9.82 6.83 7.06
CA ARG A 110 -9.29 7.10 5.72
C ARG A 110 -8.35 5.99 5.25
N PHE A 111 -8.49 5.60 3.97
CA PHE A 111 -7.58 4.70 3.28
C PHE A 111 -6.78 5.46 2.21
N ILE A 112 -5.45 5.39 2.26
CA ILE A 112 -4.56 6.00 1.26
C ILE A 112 -3.88 4.89 0.48
N TYR A 113 -4.12 4.86 -0.83
CA TYR A 113 -3.61 3.82 -1.72
C TYR A 113 -2.58 4.39 -2.70
N PHE A 114 -1.43 3.74 -2.76
CA PHE A 114 -0.39 4.04 -3.71
C PHE A 114 -0.49 3.10 -4.91
N GLN A 115 -1.13 3.59 -5.97
CA GLN A 115 -1.30 2.94 -7.26
C GLN A 115 -0.13 3.32 -8.19
N THR A 116 -0.03 2.71 -9.34
CA THR A 116 0.96 2.99 -10.39
C THR A 116 0.35 3.69 -11.60
N SER A 117 1.12 4.57 -12.25
CA SER A 117 0.74 5.15 -13.55
C SER A 117 0.65 4.12 -14.67
N LEU A 118 1.23 2.92 -14.51
CA LEU A 118 1.08 1.82 -15.47
C LEU A 118 -0.37 1.33 -15.62
N CYS A 119 -1.27 1.75 -14.73
CA CYS A 119 -2.71 1.51 -14.89
C CYS A 119 -3.29 2.17 -16.16
N TYR A 120 -2.62 3.19 -16.71
CA TYR A 120 -3.01 3.85 -17.96
C TYR A 120 -2.46 3.16 -19.22
N GLY A 121 -1.66 2.10 -19.07
CA GLY A 121 -0.98 1.42 -20.17
C GLY A 121 0.34 2.08 -20.57
N LEU A 122 1.10 1.42 -21.46
CA LEU A 122 2.39 1.93 -21.94
C LEU A 122 2.25 3.01 -23.02
N LYS A 123 1.10 3.09 -23.66
CA LYS A 123 0.80 4.07 -24.71
C LYS A 123 -0.51 4.75 -24.36
N PRO A 124 -0.49 5.78 -23.52
CA PRO A 124 -1.69 6.53 -23.17
C PRO A 124 -2.29 7.18 -24.43
N ILE A 125 -3.61 7.24 -24.48
CA ILE A 125 -4.32 7.78 -25.65
C ILE A 125 -4.31 9.31 -25.71
N GLU A 126 -3.95 9.97 -24.61
CA GLU A 126 -3.79 11.42 -24.51
C GLU A 126 -2.59 11.81 -23.63
N GLN A 127 -1.98 12.94 -23.92
CA GLN A 127 -0.92 13.54 -23.11
C GLN A 127 -1.11 15.06 -23.04
N PRO A 128 -1.08 15.67 -21.83
CA PRO A 128 -0.89 15.01 -20.53
C PRO A 128 -2.07 14.12 -20.16
N ILE A 129 -1.81 13.04 -19.38
CA ILE A 129 -2.84 12.15 -18.85
C ILE A 129 -3.72 12.93 -17.86
N THR A 130 -5.03 12.89 -18.10
CA THR A 130 -6.02 13.49 -17.20
C THR A 130 -6.65 12.44 -16.28
N LEU A 131 -7.43 12.86 -15.28
CA LEU A 131 -8.18 11.94 -14.41
C LEU A 131 -9.27 11.16 -15.17
N ASN A 132 -9.70 11.66 -16.35
CA ASN A 132 -10.70 11.00 -17.18
C ASN A 132 -10.10 10.01 -18.18
N HIS A 133 -8.77 9.89 -18.22
CA HIS A 133 -8.10 8.91 -19.07
C HIS A 133 -8.55 7.48 -18.71
N PRO A 134 -8.89 6.63 -19.67
CA PRO A 134 -9.31 5.25 -19.41
C PRO A 134 -8.19 4.44 -18.74
N ILE A 135 -8.59 3.53 -17.86
CA ILE A 135 -7.70 2.57 -17.20
C ILE A 135 -7.50 1.37 -18.10
N LEU A 136 -6.26 1.14 -18.52
CA LEU A 136 -5.85 0.09 -19.46
C LEU A 136 -4.64 -0.70 -18.92
N PRO A 137 -4.81 -1.46 -17.82
CA PRO A 137 -3.68 -2.02 -17.05
C PRO A 137 -2.99 -3.23 -17.71
N ALA A 138 -3.41 -3.69 -18.86
CA ALA A 138 -2.96 -4.94 -19.50
C ALA A 138 -1.52 -4.86 -20.05
N THR A 139 -0.55 -4.44 -19.22
CA THR A 139 0.86 -4.33 -19.60
C THR A 139 1.76 -5.27 -18.80
N THR A 140 1.49 -5.44 -17.52
CA THR A 140 2.22 -6.31 -16.60
C THR A 140 1.28 -6.89 -15.55
N SER A 141 1.63 -8.03 -14.92
CA SER A 141 0.89 -8.58 -13.79
C SER A 141 0.80 -7.56 -12.65
N TYR A 142 1.86 -6.79 -12.44
CA TYR A 142 1.89 -5.70 -11.46
C TYR A 142 0.80 -4.67 -11.72
N SER A 143 0.69 -4.12 -12.94
CA SER A 143 -0.32 -3.11 -13.25
C SER A 143 -1.75 -3.65 -13.15
N ILE A 144 -1.96 -4.91 -13.56
CA ILE A 144 -3.25 -5.59 -13.47
C ILE A 144 -3.65 -5.76 -12.00
N THR A 145 -2.77 -6.32 -11.18
CA THR A 145 -3.05 -6.63 -9.78
C THR A 145 -3.19 -5.38 -8.91
N LYS A 146 -2.41 -4.34 -9.19
CA LYS A 146 -2.57 -3.02 -8.54
C LYS A 146 -3.93 -2.38 -8.91
N THR A 147 -4.35 -2.49 -10.17
CA THR A 147 -5.65 -1.97 -10.62
C THR A 147 -6.82 -2.76 -10.04
N ALA A 148 -6.70 -4.09 -9.92
CA ALA A 148 -7.70 -4.90 -9.24
C ALA A 148 -7.93 -4.42 -7.80
N ASN A 149 -6.86 -4.08 -7.08
CA ASN A 149 -6.96 -3.57 -5.72
C ASN A 149 -7.63 -2.18 -5.65
N GLU A 150 -7.34 -1.29 -6.61
CA GLU A 150 -8.08 -0.02 -6.73
C GLU A 150 -9.58 -0.24 -6.97
N ASN A 151 -9.94 -1.21 -7.81
CA ASN A 151 -11.35 -1.57 -8.05
C ASN A 151 -12.02 -2.12 -6.78
N PHE A 152 -11.31 -2.89 -5.94
CA PHE A 152 -11.83 -3.30 -4.63
C PHE A 152 -12.10 -2.11 -3.72
N LEU A 153 -11.25 -1.09 -3.73
CA LEU A 153 -11.49 0.15 -2.97
C LEU A 153 -12.73 0.89 -3.46
N GLN A 154 -12.97 0.96 -4.78
CA GLN A 154 -14.13 1.63 -5.35
C GLN A 154 -15.46 1.02 -4.86
N ILE A 155 -15.51 -0.28 -4.64
CA ILE A 155 -16.71 -0.98 -4.15
C ILE A 155 -16.73 -1.18 -2.63
N SER A 156 -15.69 -0.76 -1.91
CA SER A 156 -15.50 -1.05 -0.48
C SER A 156 -16.38 -0.24 0.45
N GLY A 157 -16.86 0.93 0.01
CA GLY A 157 -17.54 1.91 0.85
C GLY A 157 -16.61 2.69 1.79
N LEU A 158 -15.29 2.49 1.73
CA LEU A 158 -14.32 3.26 2.51
C LEU A 158 -14.18 4.68 1.97
N ASP A 159 -13.88 5.63 2.86
CA ASP A 159 -13.33 6.92 2.44
C ASP A 159 -11.86 6.71 2.05
N TYR A 160 -11.55 6.86 0.76
CA TYR A 160 -10.21 6.59 0.25
C TYR A 160 -9.71 7.66 -0.72
N VAL A 161 -8.39 7.69 -0.88
CA VAL A 161 -7.72 8.41 -1.96
C VAL A 161 -6.68 7.49 -2.61
N THR A 162 -6.57 7.58 -3.93
CA THR A 162 -5.58 6.84 -4.72
C THR A 162 -4.59 7.80 -5.37
N PHE A 163 -3.30 7.56 -5.16
CA PHE A 163 -2.23 8.26 -5.87
C PHE A 163 -1.66 7.35 -6.95
N ARG A 164 -1.85 7.69 -8.23
CA ARG A 164 -1.28 6.96 -9.37
C ARG A 164 0.10 7.54 -9.69
N LEU A 165 1.11 6.97 -9.03
CA LEU A 165 2.47 7.47 -9.12
C LEU A 165 3.16 7.05 -10.42
N ALA A 166 3.93 7.96 -10.99
CA ALA A 166 5.00 7.65 -11.93
C ALA A 166 6.23 7.11 -11.18
N ASN A 167 7.40 7.12 -11.78
CA ASN A 167 8.63 6.71 -11.11
C ASN A 167 8.94 7.65 -9.94
N VAL A 168 9.13 7.05 -8.77
CA VAL A 168 9.54 7.77 -7.55
C VAL A 168 11.02 7.51 -7.33
N ILE A 169 11.79 8.57 -7.20
CA ILE A 169 13.23 8.53 -6.96
C ILE A 169 13.51 9.24 -5.64
N GLY A 170 14.35 8.66 -4.80
CA GLY A 170 14.70 9.24 -3.52
C GLY A 170 15.87 8.51 -2.85
N PRO A 171 16.27 8.94 -1.64
CA PRO A 171 17.48 8.47 -0.97
C PRO A 171 17.39 7.07 -0.34
N ARG A 172 16.30 6.33 -0.55
CA ARG A 172 16.11 4.98 0.01
C ARG A 172 15.72 3.97 -1.03
#